data_d80d42db5d6060149de5ed1dcfb1ad15
#
_entry.id   d80d42db5d6060149de5ed1dcfb1ad15
#
_cell.length_a   1.000
_cell.length_b   1.000
_cell.length_c   1.000
_cell.angle_alpha   90.00
_cell.angle_beta   90.00
_cell.angle_gamma   90.00
#
_symmetry.space_group_name_H-M   'P 1'
#
loop_
_entity.id
_entity.type
_entity.pdbx_description
1 polymer ?
#
loop_
_entity_poly.entity_id
_entity_poly.type
_entity_poly.pdbx_seq_one_letter_code
_entity_poly.pdbx_strand_id
1 'polypeptide(L)'
;MEVQPKRPSVKGSPDRFVGDSWFDAIVSDMGTSRLRGGVVHFAPGARTAWHAHALGQTLRVLEGIGRTQARGGEVIEIRPGDTIYTAPEEWHWHGAAPDHLMSHLTLWEAQVDGPETEWGELVTDEEYAGTA
;
A
#
# COMPACT_ATOMS: atom_id res chain seq x y z
N MET A 1 23.30 6.88 16.79
CA MET A 1 22.84 5.62 16.16
C MET A 1 22.16 4.78 17.23
N GLU A 2 20.98 4.26 16.95
CA GLU A 2 20.23 3.47 17.93
C GLU A 2 19.34 2.44 17.23
N VAL A 3 19.09 1.32 17.92
CA VAL A 3 18.11 0.34 17.47
C VAL A 3 16.74 0.82 17.93
N GLN A 4 15.83 1.03 16.97
CA GLN A 4 14.49 1.50 17.28
C GLN A 4 13.66 0.41 17.96
N PRO A 5 12.81 0.75 18.94
CA PRO A 5 11.90 -0.23 19.53
C PRO A 5 10.99 -0.84 18.46
N LYS A 6 10.72 -2.13 18.59
CA LYS A 6 9.74 -2.80 17.71
C LYS A 6 8.34 -2.29 18.04
N ARG A 7 7.60 -1.96 16.99
CA ARG A 7 6.20 -1.54 17.10
C ARG A 7 5.29 -2.73 16.81
N PRO A 8 4.14 -2.84 17.49
CA PRO A 8 3.16 -3.89 17.16
C PRO A 8 2.66 -3.72 15.72
N SER A 9 2.32 -4.84 15.09
CA SER A 9 1.60 -4.82 13.82
C SER A 9 0.24 -4.19 14.01
N VAL A 10 -0.18 -3.33 13.08
CA VAL A 10 -1.47 -2.64 13.13
C VAL A 10 -2.37 -3.22 12.05
N LYS A 11 -3.54 -3.71 12.46
CA LYS A 11 -4.51 -4.21 11.49
C LYS A 11 -5.14 -3.08 10.69
N GLY A 12 -5.26 -3.27 9.38
CA GLY A 12 -5.91 -2.32 8.49
C GLY A 12 -7.37 -2.12 8.85
N SER A 13 -7.84 -0.87 8.83
CA SER A 13 -9.23 -0.54 9.16
C SER A 13 -10.16 -0.91 8.01
N PRO A 14 -11.43 -1.30 8.30
CA PRO A 14 -12.36 -1.73 7.26
C PRO A 14 -12.84 -0.60 6.33
N ASP A 15 -12.62 0.65 6.67
CA ASP A 15 -12.92 1.79 5.78
C ASP A 15 -11.80 2.08 4.79
N ARG A 16 -10.62 1.48 4.96
CA ARG A 16 -9.45 1.65 4.08
C ARG A 16 -8.96 0.37 3.44
N PHE A 17 -9.50 -0.78 3.84
CA PHE A 17 -9.10 -2.09 3.34
C PHE A 17 -10.31 -3.00 3.19
N VAL A 18 -10.29 -3.81 2.13
CA VAL A 18 -11.16 -4.96 1.98
C VAL A 18 -10.34 -6.19 2.38
N GLY A 19 -10.90 -7.04 3.23
CA GLY A 19 -10.19 -8.21 3.75
C GLY A 19 -9.19 -7.87 4.85
N ASP A 20 -8.34 -8.81 5.20
CA ASP A 20 -7.42 -8.67 6.31
C ASP A 20 -6.03 -8.23 5.85
N SER A 21 -5.51 -7.20 6.50
CA SER A 21 -4.19 -6.67 6.24
C SER A 21 -3.55 -6.20 7.54
N TRP A 22 -2.21 -6.14 7.56
CA TRP A 22 -1.45 -5.65 8.72
C TRP A 22 -0.33 -4.75 8.23
N PHE A 23 -0.04 -3.69 8.98
CA PHE A 23 1.05 -2.76 8.71
C PHE A 23 2.10 -2.84 9.81
N ASP A 24 3.34 -3.06 9.42
CA ASP A 24 4.51 -2.98 10.29
C ASP A 24 5.30 -1.72 9.95
N ALA A 25 5.23 -0.71 10.82
CA ALA A 25 5.93 0.54 10.60
C ALA A 25 7.45 0.37 10.73
N ILE A 26 8.21 0.96 9.80
CA ILE A 26 9.67 1.00 9.82
C ILE A 26 10.14 2.39 10.18
N VAL A 27 9.61 3.42 9.51
CA VAL A 27 10.06 4.79 9.71
C VAL A 27 8.89 5.76 9.59
N SER A 28 8.79 6.66 10.57
CA SER A 28 7.89 7.81 10.57
C SER A 28 8.33 8.75 11.68
N ASP A 29 8.09 10.05 11.50
CA ASP A 29 8.29 11.07 12.52
C ASP A 29 9.69 11.08 13.14
N MET A 30 10.72 10.89 12.32
CA MET A 30 12.12 10.91 12.73
C MET A 30 12.70 12.33 12.57
N GLY A 31 12.51 13.14 13.59
CA GLY A 31 12.98 14.53 13.59
C GLY A 31 12.37 15.32 12.44
N THR A 32 13.21 15.93 11.61
CA THR A 32 12.75 16.71 10.44
C THR A 32 12.55 15.86 9.18
N SER A 33 12.86 14.57 9.23
CA SER A 33 12.68 13.67 8.09
C SER A 33 11.21 13.48 7.78
N ARG A 34 10.88 13.57 6.50
CA ARG A 34 9.53 13.31 5.99
C ARG A 34 9.39 11.91 5.39
N LEU A 35 10.42 11.09 5.53
CA LEU A 35 10.38 9.71 5.06
C LEU A 35 9.37 8.90 5.86
N ARG A 36 8.55 8.15 5.17
CA ARG A 36 7.59 7.20 5.71
C ARG A 36 7.81 5.84 5.09
N GLY A 37 7.65 4.80 5.85
CA GLY A 37 7.77 3.47 5.29
C GLY A 37 7.43 2.37 6.27
N GLY A 38 7.15 1.21 5.70
CA GLY A 38 6.82 0.02 6.45
C GLY A 38 6.59 -1.16 5.53
N VAL A 39 6.10 -2.25 6.10
CA VAL A 39 5.71 -3.44 5.36
C VAL A 39 4.21 -3.65 5.55
N VAL A 40 3.51 -3.86 4.44
CA VAL A 40 2.09 -4.21 4.47
C VAL A 40 1.96 -5.68 4.09
N HIS A 41 1.19 -6.42 4.90
CA HIS A 41 0.89 -7.83 4.70
C HIS A 41 -0.59 -7.96 4.36
N PHE A 42 -0.88 -8.64 3.26
CA PHE A 42 -2.26 -8.86 2.80
C PHE A 42 -2.58 -10.35 2.80
N ALA A 43 -3.69 -10.72 3.44
CA ALA A 43 -4.26 -12.04 3.27
C ALA A 43 -4.76 -12.22 1.82
N PRO A 44 -4.94 -13.45 1.32
CA PRO A 44 -5.50 -13.67 -0.03
C PRO A 44 -6.79 -12.87 -0.23
N GLY A 45 -6.87 -12.15 -1.36
CA GLY A 45 -8.02 -11.33 -1.71
C GLY A 45 -8.09 -9.96 -1.05
N ALA A 46 -7.26 -9.69 -0.05
CA ALA A 46 -7.24 -8.40 0.63
C ALA A 46 -6.58 -7.32 -0.24
N ARG A 47 -7.09 -6.09 -0.15
CA ARG A 47 -6.57 -4.95 -0.92
C ARG A 47 -6.88 -3.64 -0.19
N THR A 48 -6.14 -2.59 -0.56
CA THR A 48 -6.43 -1.23 -0.09
C THR A 48 -7.69 -0.69 -0.76
N ALA A 49 -8.29 0.34 -0.17
CA ALA A 49 -9.19 1.23 -0.89
C ALA A 49 -8.43 1.98 -2.00
N TRP A 50 -9.14 2.63 -2.89
CA TRP A 50 -8.56 3.62 -3.79
C TRP A 50 -7.94 4.73 -2.97
N HIS A 51 -6.70 5.12 -3.30
CA HIS A 51 -6.01 6.20 -2.60
C HIS A 51 -4.95 6.84 -3.48
N ALA A 52 -4.47 7.99 -3.03
CA ALA A 52 -3.40 8.73 -3.70
C ALA A 52 -2.45 9.31 -2.66
N HIS A 53 -1.18 9.39 -3.00
CA HIS A 53 -0.16 9.99 -2.14
C HIS A 53 0.27 11.34 -2.71
N ALA A 54 0.34 12.36 -1.85
CA ALA A 54 0.69 13.72 -2.27
C ALA A 54 2.01 13.80 -3.04
N LEU A 55 3.01 13.01 -2.62
CA LEU A 55 4.34 12.99 -3.23
C LEU A 55 4.71 11.64 -3.87
N GLY A 56 3.70 10.82 -4.14
CA GLY A 56 3.91 9.51 -4.75
C GLY A 56 4.26 8.42 -3.74
N GLN A 57 4.40 7.20 -4.25
CA GLN A 57 4.70 6.03 -3.44
C GLN A 57 5.53 5.03 -4.23
N THR A 58 6.47 4.39 -3.56
CA THR A 58 7.25 3.28 -4.11
C THR A 58 6.96 2.01 -3.34
N LEU A 59 6.64 0.94 -4.04
CA LEU A 59 6.43 -0.39 -3.47
C LEU A 59 7.51 -1.35 -3.96
N ARG A 60 7.96 -2.24 -3.07
CA ARG A 60 8.77 -3.38 -3.45
C ARG A 60 8.09 -4.64 -2.92
N VAL A 61 7.68 -5.54 -3.81
CA VAL A 61 7.09 -6.81 -3.41
C VAL A 61 8.14 -7.70 -2.77
N LEU A 62 7.86 -8.20 -1.58
CA LEU A 62 8.77 -9.03 -0.79
C LEU A 62 8.45 -10.51 -0.91
N GLU A 63 7.16 -10.87 -0.88
CA GLU A 63 6.71 -12.27 -0.98
C GLU A 63 5.30 -12.36 -1.51
N GLY A 64 4.94 -13.54 -1.98
CA GLY A 64 3.58 -13.84 -2.44
C GLY A 64 3.30 -13.38 -3.86
N ILE A 65 2.03 -13.19 -4.16
CA ILE A 65 1.54 -12.69 -5.46
C ILE A 65 0.50 -11.62 -5.17
N GLY A 66 0.66 -10.47 -5.82
CA GLY A 66 -0.26 -9.35 -5.63
C GLY A 66 -0.82 -8.79 -6.91
N ARG A 67 -1.64 -7.78 -6.74
CA ARG A 67 -2.26 -7.00 -7.82
C ARG A 67 -2.21 -5.53 -7.48
N THR A 68 -2.11 -4.71 -8.51
CA THR A 68 -2.20 -3.26 -8.40
C THR A 68 -2.88 -2.69 -9.64
N GLN A 69 -3.49 -1.52 -9.49
CA GLN A 69 -4.14 -0.84 -10.60
C GLN A 69 -4.09 0.67 -10.37
N ALA A 70 -3.66 1.42 -11.38
CA ALA A 70 -3.89 2.85 -11.44
C ALA A 70 -5.29 3.11 -12.02
N ARG A 71 -5.96 4.15 -11.55
CA ARG A 71 -7.31 4.49 -12.02
C ARG A 71 -7.29 4.73 -13.54
N GLY A 72 -8.18 4.04 -14.25
CA GLY A 72 -8.23 4.07 -15.72
C GLY A 72 -7.26 3.12 -16.43
N GLY A 73 -6.41 2.42 -15.68
CA GLY A 73 -5.50 1.43 -16.22
C GLY A 73 -5.95 0.00 -16.03
N GLU A 74 -5.10 -0.93 -16.43
CA GLU A 74 -5.34 -2.36 -16.25
C GLU A 74 -4.90 -2.83 -14.86
N VAL A 75 -5.51 -3.91 -14.38
CA VAL A 75 -5.03 -4.62 -13.20
C VAL A 75 -3.75 -5.37 -13.57
N ILE A 76 -2.70 -5.13 -12.82
CA ILE A 76 -1.37 -5.68 -13.06
C ILE A 76 -1.03 -6.68 -11.97
N GLU A 77 -0.57 -7.90 -12.34
CA GLU A 77 -0.02 -8.84 -11.38
C GLU A 77 1.40 -8.41 -10.99
N ILE A 78 1.69 -8.47 -9.70
CA ILE A 78 3.02 -8.11 -9.16
C ILE A 78 3.58 -9.27 -8.34
N ARG A 79 4.91 -9.47 -8.46
CA ARG A 79 5.63 -10.60 -7.88
C ARG A 79 6.88 -10.15 -7.13
N PRO A 80 7.45 -11.00 -6.27
CA PRO A 80 8.64 -10.66 -5.49
C PRO A 80 9.77 -10.10 -6.36
N GLY A 81 10.35 -8.98 -5.90
CA GLY A 81 11.37 -8.26 -6.62
C GLY A 81 10.85 -7.16 -7.53
N ASP A 82 9.55 -7.13 -7.84
CA ASP A 82 8.97 -6.03 -8.60
C ASP A 82 8.97 -4.75 -7.78
N THR A 83 9.33 -3.65 -8.42
CA THR A 83 9.22 -2.30 -7.85
C THR A 83 8.15 -1.55 -8.62
N ILE A 84 7.16 -1.04 -7.90
CA ILE A 84 6.06 -0.28 -8.48
C ILE A 84 6.20 1.17 -8.03
N TYR A 85 6.25 2.09 -8.97
CA TYR A 85 6.23 3.51 -8.68
C TYR A 85 4.88 4.09 -9.06
N THR A 86 4.23 4.74 -8.09
CA THR A 86 2.99 5.48 -8.29
C THR A 86 3.30 6.96 -8.18
N ALA A 87 2.96 7.72 -9.20
CA ALA A 87 3.26 9.14 -9.27
C ALA A 87 2.49 9.95 -8.21
N PRO A 88 2.94 11.18 -7.88
CA PRO A 88 2.17 12.06 -7.01
C PRO A 88 0.73 12.22 -7.49
N GLU A 89 -0.20 12.09 -6.54
CA GLU A 89 -1.65 12.27 -6.76
C GLU A 89 -2.30 11.27 -7.74
N GLU A 90 -1.59 10.21 -8.11
CA GLU A 90 -2.14 9.14 -8.93
C GLU A 90 -2.98 8.19 -8.07
N TRP A 91 -4.28 8.10 -8.37
CA TRP A 91 -5.21 7.22 -7.68
C TRP A 91 -4.96 5.76 -8.07
N HIS A 92 -4.79 4.91 -7.07
CA HIS A 92 -4.43 3.52 -7.26
C HIS A 92 -4.88 2.67 -6.08
N TRP A 93 -4.76 1.37 -6.22
CA TRP A 93 -4.88 0.41 -5.13
C TRP A 93 -3.85 -0.71 -5.32
N HIS A 94 -3.54 -1.41 -4.24
CA HIS A 94 -2.71 -2.61 -4.26
C HIS A 94 -3.21 -3.61 -3.24
N GLY A 95 -2.90 -4.89 -3.47
CA GLY A 95 -3.34 -5.97 -2.61
C GLY A 95 -2.80 -7.32 -3.05
N ALA A 96 -3.28 -8.36 -2.37
CA ALA A 96 -2.91 -9.74 -2.66
C ALA A 96 -3.73 -10.30 -3.84
N ALA A 97 -3.22 -11.35 -4.46
CA ALA A 97 -3.97 -12.16 -5.39
C ALA A 97 -5.12 -12.90 -4.67
N PRO A 98 -6.13 -13.41 -5.39
CA PRO A 98 -7.28 -14.05 -4.74
C PRO A 98 -6.92 -15.28 -3.91
N ASP A 99 -5.87 -15.99 -4.26
CA ASP A 99 -5.49 -17.29 -3.69
C ASP A 99 -4.07 -17.32 -3.08
N HIS A 100 -3.40 -16.17 -3.02
CA HIS A 100 -2.06 -16.05 -2.42
C HIS A 100 -1.99 -14.81 -1.54
N LEU A 101 -1.26 -14.92 -0.40
CA LEU A 101 -0.89 -13.75 0.36
C LEU A 101 0.12 -12.90 -0.42
N MET A 102 0.28 -11.65 -0.03
CA MET A 102 1.33 -10.80 -0.56
C MET A 102 1.80 -9.82 0.51
N SER A 103 3.10 -9.60 0.57
CA SER A 103 3.69 -8.56 1.42
C SER A 103 4.59 -7.66 0.58
N HIS A 104 4.52 -6.36 0.83
CA HIS A 104 5.41 -5.41 0.16
C HIS A 104 5.95 -4.38 1.13
N LEU A 105 7.18 -3.94 0.85
CA LEU A 105 7.71 -2.72 1.42
C LEU A 105 6.99 -1.53 0.77
N THR A 106 6.63 -0.54 1.56
CA THR A 106 6.09 0.72 1.06
C THR A 106 6.93 1.87 1.54
N LEU A 107 7.21 2.81 0.64
CA LEU A 107 7.96 4.04 0.93
C LEU A 107 7.20 5.23 0.34
N TRP A 108 6.99 6.26 1.15
CA TRP A 108 6.44 7.52 0.67
C TRP A 108 7.00 8.66 1.50
N GLU A 109 6.79 9.86 1.03
CA GLU A 109 7.25 11.07 1.68
C GLU A 109 6.05 11.89 2.14
N ALA A 110 6.09 12.37 3.38
CA ALA A 110 5.08 13.30 3.87
C ALA A 110 5.29 14.68 3.24
N GLN A 111 4.22 15.34 2.82
CA GLN A 111 4.32 16.72 2.39
C GLN A 111 4.42 17.67 3.60
N VAL A 112 4.96 18.86 3.38
CA VAL A 112 5.13 19.84 4.46
C VAL A 112 3.79 20.27 5.02
N ASP A 113 2.83 20.58 4.13
CA ASP A 113 1.49 21.03 4.50
C ASP A 113 0.45 20.14 3.83
N GLY A 114 -0.49 19.63 4.63
CA GLY A 114 -1.59 18.82 4.14
C GLY A 114 -1.41 17.32 4.38
N PRO A 115 -2.40 16.51 4.00
CA PRO A 115 -2.38 15.08 4.23
C PRO A 115 -1.35 14.39 3.33
N GLU A 116 -0.73 13.33 3.85
CA GLU A 116 0.21 12.51 3.10
C GLU A 116 -0.51 11.63 2.09
N THR A 117 -1.71 11.19 2.42
CA THR A 117 -2.51 10.24 1.65
C THR A 117 -3.96 10.71 1.63
N GLU A 118 -4.57 10.67 0.45
CA GLU A 118 -6.02 10.81 0.30
C GLU A 118 -6.63 9.42 0.14
N TRP A 119 -7.68 9.13 0.92
CA TRP A 119 -8.38 7.87 0.88
C TRP A 119 -9.73 8.03 0.21
N GLY A 120 -10.03 7.13 -0.71
CA GLY A 120 -11.28 7.10 -1.46
C GLY A 120 -12.13 5.88 -1.11
N GLU A 121 -12.96 5.51 -2.05
CA GLU A 121 -13.88 4.38 -1.93
C GLU A 121 -13.16 3.04 -1.91
N LEU A 122 -13.80 2.04 -1.31
CA LEU A 122 -13.31 0.67 -1.34
C LEU A 122 -13.33 0.14 -2.77
N VAL A 123 -12.34 -0.69 -3.10
CA VAL A 123 -12.26 -1.35 -4.41
C VAL A 123 -13.30 -2.48 -4.46
N THR A 124 -14.20 -2.42 -5.43
CA THR A 124 -15.23 -3.44 -5.61
C THR A 124 -14.64 -4.76 -6.08
N ASP A 125 -15.39 -5.86 -5.93
CA ASP A 125 -14.95 -7.16 -6.41
C ASP A 125 -14.74 -7.17 -7.94
N GLU A 126 -15.58 -6.44 -8.68
CA GLU A 126 -15.46 -6.30 -10.13
C GLU A 126 -14.20 -5.52 -10.53
N GLU A 127 -13.90 -4.42 -9.84
CA GLU A 127 -12.67 -3.66 -10.06
C GLU A 127 -11.44 -4.52 -9.74
N TYR A 128 -11.48 -5.19 -8.60
CA TYR A 128 -10.40 -6.08 -8.17
C TYR A 128 -10.13 -7.21 -9.17
N ALA A 129 -11.18 -7.79 -9.74
CA ALA A 129 -11.07 -8.83 -10.74
C ALA A 129 -10.62 -8.32 -12.11
N GLY A 130 -10.70 -7.01 -12.34
CA GLY A 130 -10.38 -6.41 -13.63
C GLY A 130 -11.52 -6.50 -14.64
N THR A 131 -12.76 -6.66 -14.18
CA THR A 131 -13.96 -6.81 -15.03
C THR A 131 -14.88 -5.59 -14.99
N ALA A 132 -14.49 -4.58 -14.25
CA ALA A 132 -15.24 -3.31 -14.17
C ALA A 132 -14.66 -2.26 -15.10
#